data_51244ca0f5d40791555f044cbdbc3397
#
_entry.id   51244ca0f5d40791555f044cbdbc3397
#
_cell.length_a   1.000
_cell.length_b   1.000
_cell.length_c   1.000
_cell.angle_alpha   90.00
_cell.angle_beta   90.00
_cell.angle_gamma   90.00
#
_symmetry.space_group_name_H-M   'P 1'
#
loop_
_entity.id
_entity.type
_entity.pdbx_description
1 polymer ?
#
loop_
_entity_poly.entity_id
_entity_poly.type
_entity_poly.pdbx_seq_one_letter_code
_entity_poly.pdbx_strand_id
1 'polypeptide(L)'
;AMNLNLPDKDKEIYSLLGSGSVGNSIRLLKYDGATIYRSILSFLNQLPNLNGFELEKFVSTFVGSKNREQLELLIELLNIAIARISKSGVLEENFLDQALNEENDIFQKLCPNPNIAKRWAELAQVQAKNLSHGLAVNLDPGSLILDTFFRIEDCAKTIR
;
A
#
# COMPACT_ATOMS: atom_id res chain seq x y z
N ALA A 1 -7.79 -24.07 14.49
CA ALA A 1 -8.50 -22.79 14.33
C ALA A 1 -8.06 -21.84 15.43
N MET A 2 -7.22 -20.86 15.13
CA MET A 2 -6.97 -19.78 16.05
C MET A 2 -8.24 -18.94 16.15
N ASN A 3 -8.92 -19.03 17.31
CA ASN A 3 -9.96 -18.08 17.70
C ASN A 3 -9.28 -16.76 18.08
N LEU A 4 -8.94 -15.99 17.06
CA LEU A 4 -8.51 -14.61 17.26
C LEU A 4 -9.80 -13.80 17.47
N ASN A 5 -10.01 -13.32 18.70
CA ASN A 5 -11.07 -12.38 19.04
C ASN A 5 -10.79 -11.00 18.40
N LEU A 6 -10.80 -10.98 17.06
CA LEU A 6 -10.68 -9.74 16.29
C LEU A 6 -12.07 -9.17 16.04
N PRO A 7 -12.21 -7.84 16.02
CA PRO A 7 -13.39 -7.19 15.48
C PRO A 7 -13.64 -7.70 14.04
N ASP A 8 -14.92 -7.96 13.69
CA ASP A 8 -15.25 -8.53 12.39
C ASP A 8 -14.74 -7.69 11.21
N LYS A 9 -14.66 -6.36 11.38
CA LYS A 9 -14.07 -5.44 10.39
C LYS A 9 -12.59 -5.73 10.10
N ASP A 10 -11.82 -6.10 11.11
CA ASP A 10 -10.40 -6.38 10.94
C ASP A 10 -10.16 -7.75 10.29
N LYS A 11 -11.06 -8.70 10.47
CA LYS A 11 -11.00 -10.00 9.79
C LYS A 11 -11.09 -9.88 8.27
N GLU A 12 -11.99 -9.02 7.78
CA GLU A 12 -12.13 -8.75 6.35
C GLU A 12 -10.86 -8.12 5.77
N ILE A 13 -10.29 -7.14 6.45
CA ILE A 13 -9.03 -6.49 6.05
C ILE A 13 -7.91 -7.53 5.93
N TYR A 14 -7.72 -8.36 6.94
CA TYR A 14 -6.67 -9.37 6.94
C TYR A 14 -6.86 -10.44 5.87
N SER A 15 -8.11 -10.81 5.60
CA SER A 15 -8.43 -11.74 4.52
C SER A 15 -8.08 -11.17 3.14
N LEU A 16 -8.45 -9.93 2.88
CA LEU A 16 -8.22 -9.28 1.59
C LEU A 16 -6.73 -8.97 1.37
N LEU A 17 -6.06 -8.41 2.35
CA LEU A 17 -4.65 -8.04 2.26
C LEU A 17 -3.72 -9.24 2.33
N GLY A 18 -4.13 -10.30 3.02
CA GLY A 18 -3.37 -11.55 3.12
C GLY A 18 -3.49 -12.45 1.89
N SER A 19 -4.31 -12.09 0.90
CA SER A 19 -4.54 -12.86 -0.33
C SER A 19 -4.89 -14.34 -0.08
N GLY A 20 -5.62 -14.61 1.02
CA GLY A 20 -6.00 -15.95 1.43
C GLY A 20 -4.88 -16.79 2.06
N SER A 21 -3.68 -16.27 2.22
CA SER A 21 -2.57 -16.93 2.91
C SER A 21 -2.71 -16.77 4.43
N VAL A 22 -2.76 -17.88 5.16
CA VAL A 22 -2.81 -17.88 6.64
C VAL A 22 -1.53 -17.25 7.23
N GLY A 23 -0.36 -17.54 6.66
CA GLY A 23 0.91 -16.97 7.09
C GLY A 23 0.98 -15.44 6.96
N ASN A 24 0.49 -14.92 5.85
CA ASN A 24 0.40 -13.48 5.63
C ASN A 24 -0.61 -12.82 6.57
N SER A 25 -1.74 -13.46 6.81
CA SER A 25 -2.76 -12.94 7.75
C SER A 25 -2.22 -12.86 9.18
N ILE A 26 -1.48 -13.86 9.63
CA ILE A 26 -0.83 -13.87 10.95
C ILE A 26 0.21 -12.74 11.06
N ARG A 27 1.01 -12.53 10.02
CA ARG A 27 2.02 -11.48 9.97
C ARG A 27 1.39 -10.08 9.98
N LEU A 28 0.33 -9.87 9.22
CA LEU A 28 -0.48 -8.66 9.25
C LEU A 28 -1.03 -8.36 10.64
N LEU A 29 -1.51 -9.40 11.33
CA LEU A 29 -2.03 -9.27 12.67
C LEU A 29 -0.94 -8.93 13.69
N LYS A 30 0.19 -9.64 13.65
CA LYS A 30 1.32 -9.46 14.56
C LYS A 30 1.87 -8.02 14.56
N TYR A 31 1.90 -7.39 13.40
CA TYR A 31 2.47 -6.06 13.19
C TYR A 31 1.43 -4.97 12.96
N ASP A 32 0.17 -5.24 13.27
CA ASP A 32 -0.94 -4.29 13.05
C ASP A 32 -0.98 -3.73 11.61
N GLY A 33 -0.98 -4.64 10.67
CA GLY A 33 -0.98 -4.31 9.23
C GLY A 33 -2.17 -3.46 8.80
N ALA A 34 -3.31 -3.57 9.49
CA ALA A 34 -4.47 -2.74 9.23
C ALA A 34 -4.18 -1.25 9.51
N THR A 35 -3.49 -0.93 10.61
CA THR A 35 -3.08 0.44 10.92
C THR A 35 -2.05 0.97 9.92
N ILE A 36 -1.08 0.15 9.52
CA ILE A 36 -0.12 0.50 8.46
C ILE A 36 -0.85 0.80 7.16
N TYR A 37 -1.79 -0.03 6.77
CA TYR A 37 -2.56 0.16 5.53
C TYR A 37 -3.45 1.41 5.57
N ARG A 38 -4.09 1.70 6.71
CA ARG A 38 -4.83 2.96 6.90
C ARG A 38 -3.93 4.18 6.73
N SER A 39 -2.71 4.12 7.24
CA SER A 39 -1.74 5.21 7.07
C SER A 39 -1.35 5.38 5.60
N ILE A 40 -1.13 4.29 4.87
CA ILE A 40 -0.90 4.33 3.42
C ILE A 40 -2.09 5.00 2.71
N LEU A 41 -3.32 4.59 3.00
CA LEU A 41 -4.52 5.20 2.40
C LEU A 41 -4.65 6.69 2.74
N SER A 42 -4.29 7.08 3.95
CA SER A 42 -4.27 8.50 4.35
C SER A 42 -3.31 9.33 3.48
N PHE A 43 -2.13 8.81 3.18
CA PHE A 43 -1.20 9.47 2.25
C PHE A 43 -1.72 9.46 0.81
N LEU A 44 -2.29 8.35 0.35
CA LEU A 44 -2.90 8.27 -0.98
C LEU A 44 -4.06 9.27 -1.15
N ASN A 45 -4.80 9.54 -0.09
CA ASN A 45 -5.87 10.54 -0.09
C ASN A 45 -5.36 11.99 -0.21
N GLN A 46 -4.12 12.26 0.21
CA GLN A 46 -3.48 13.58 0.06
C GLN A 46 -3.07 13.88 -1.39
N LEU A 47 -2.95 12.85 -2.23
CA LEU A 47 -2.48 13.01 -3.60
C LEU A 47 -3.34 14.01 -4.40
N PRO A 48 -2.75 14.84 -5.24
CA PRO A 48 -1.35 14.82 -5.71
C PRO A 48 -0.36 15.67 -4.90
N ASN A 49 -0.68 16.04 -3.67
CA ASN A 49 0.15 16.91 -2.83
C ASN A 49 0.43 16.26 -1.47
N LEU A 50 1.47 15.42 -1.42
CA LEU A 50 1.90 14.78 -0.19
C LEU A 50 2.50 15.77 0.81
N ASN A 51 2.15 15.63 2.09
CA ASN A 51 2.87 16.29 3.17
C ASN A 51 4.18 15.56 3.45
N GLY A 52 5.27 16.09 2.88
CA GLY A 52 6.60 15.46 2.97
C GLY A 52 7.12 15.29 4.39
N PHE A 53 6.82 16.22 5.28
CA PHE A 53 7.22 16.14 6.70
C PHE A 53 6.51 14.99 7.43
N GLU A 54 5.20 14.86 7.26
CA GLU A 54 4.41 13.76 7.85
C GLU A 54 4.84 12.41 7.27
N LEU A 55 5.09 12.36 5.96
CA LEU A 55 5.55 11.16 5.29
C LEU A 55 6.92 10.71 5.81
N GLU A 56 7.89 11.62 5.93
CA GLU A 56 9.22 11.32 6.45
C GLU A 56 9.14 10.82 7.90
N LYS A 57 8.32 11.45 8.72
CA LYS A 57 8.07 11.02 10.10
C LYS A 57 7.46 9.62 10.15
N PHE A 58 6.49 9.32 9.29
CA PHE A 58 5.88 7.99 9.19
C PHE A 58 6.90 6.94 8.79
N VAL A 59 7.65 7.16 7.72
CA VAL A 59 8.66 6.22 7.21
C VAL A 59 9.76 5.97 8.25
N SER A 60 10.17 7.00 8.98
CA SER A 60 11.21 6.88 10.01
C SER A 60 10.86 5.88 11.12
N THR A 61 9.58 5.64 11.38
CA THR A 61 9.14 4.67 12.39
C THR A 61 9.44 3.21 12.01
N PHE A 62 9.68 2.93 10.73
CA PHE A 62 9.96 1.60 10.19
C PHE A 62 11.45 1.34 9.95
N VAL A 63 12.29 2.36 10.05
CA VAL A 63 13.73 2.25 9.80
C VAL A 63 14.46 1.81 11.06
N GLY A 64 15.33 0.82 10.93
CA GLY A 64 16.14 0.27 12.01
C GLY A 64 16.16 -1.25 12.00
N SER A 65 17.26 -1.83 12.51
CA SER A 65 17.48 -3.28 12.48
C SER A 65 16.43 -4.10 13.25
N LYS A 66 15.79 -3.50 14.24
CA LYS A 66 14.74 -4.15 15.04
C LYS A 66 13.38 -4.20 14.34
N ASN A 67 13.19 -3.41 13.28
CA ASN A 67 11.90 -3.22 12.60
C ASN A 67 11.87 -3.83 11.19
N ARG A 68 12.80 -4.71 10.85
CA ARG A 68 12.93 -5.27 9.49
C ARG A 68 11.65 -5.92 8.99
N GLU A 69 10.99 -6.73 9.80
CA GLU A 69 9.75 -7.39 9.41
C GLU A 69 8.59 -6.41 9.19
N GLN A 70 8.51 -5.37 10.01
CA GLN A 70 7.54 -4.29 9.81
C GLN A 70 7.83 -3.48 8.55
N LEU A 71 9.08 -3.23 8.25
CA LEU A 71 9.52 -2.57 7.02
C LEU A 71 9.13 -3.38 5.79
N GLU A 72 9.39 -4.69 5.79
CA GLU A 72 9.01 -5.60 4.72
C GLU A 72 7.49 -5.62 4.54
N LEU A 73 6.73 -5.60 5.62
CA LEU A 73 5.27 -5.52 5.59
C LEU A 73 4.77 -4.19 5.01
N LEU A 74 5.38 -3.06 5.39
CA LEU A 74 5.07 -1.75 4.80
C LEU A 74 5.26 -1.76 3.28
N ILE A 75 6.38 -2.30 2.82
CA ILE A 75 6.69 -2.41 1.39
C ILE A 75 5.65 -3.27 0.67
N GLU A 76 5.31 -4.40 1.25
CA GLU A 76 4.30 -5.32 0.68
C GLU A 76 2.92 -4.66 0.60
N LEU A 77 2.48 -4.01 1.67
CA LEU A 77 1.20 -3.30 1.71
C LEU A 77 1.14 -2.12 0.73
N LEU A 78 2.26 -1.41 0.55
CA LEU A 78 2.35 -0.34 -0.42
C LEU A 78 2.22 -0.86 -1.86
N ASN A 79 2.88 -1.97 -2.17
CA ASN A 79 2.75 -2.63 -3.47
C ASN A 79 1.33 -3.15 -3.71
N ILE A 80 0.69 -3.71 -2.68
CA ILE A 80 -0.72 -4.14 -2.73
C ILE A 80 -1.63 -2.94 -3.03
N ALA A 81 -1.44 -1.82 -2.34
CA ALA A 81 -2.23 -0.61 -2.56
C ALA A 81 -2.14 -0.10 -4.01
N ILE A 82 -0.93 -0.01 -4.55
CA ILE A 82 -0.71 0.43 -5.95
C ILE A 82 -1.39 -0.54 -6.93
N ALA A 83 -1.26 -1.84 -6.72
CA ALA A 83 -1.91 -2.85 -7.57
C ALA A 83 -3.44 -2.77 -7.48
N ARG A 84 -3.99 -2.52 -6.29
CA ARG A 84 -5.44 -2.36 -6.09
C ARG A 84 -5.98 -1.09 -6.75
N ILE A 85 -5.24 0.02 -6.71
CA ILE A 85 -5.58 1.24 -7.45
C ILE A 85 -5.67 0.93 -8.96
N SER A 86 -4.69 0.24 -9.51
CA SER A 86 -4.71 -0.15 -10.93
C SER A 86 -5.94 -0.99 -11.28
N LYS A 87 -6.28 -1.97 -10.46
CA LYS A 87 -7.46 -2.82 -10.67
C LYS A 87 -8.78 -2.04 -10.62
N SER A 88 -8.87 -1.04 -9.75
CA SER A 88 -10.09 -0.25 -9.59
C SER A 88 -10.51 0.52 -10.84
N GLY A 89 -9.56 0.88 -11.70
CA GLY A 89 -9.84 1.57 -12.96
C GLY A 89 -10.28 0.65 -14.11
N VAL A 90 -10.19 -0.65 -13.94
CA VAL A 90 -10.55 -1.66 -14.96
C VAL A 90 -11.80 -2.42 -14.57
N LEU A 91 -12.00 -2.68 -13.28
CA LEU A 91 -13.14 -3.41 -12.76
C LEU A 91 -14.34 -2.48 -12.59
N GLU A 92 -15.55 -3.00 -12.86
CA GLU A 92 -16.78 -2.28 -12.52
C GLU A 92 -16.86 -2.08 -11.00
N GLU A 93 -17.52 -1.00 -10.58
CA GLU A 93 -17.54 -0.47 -9.20
C GLU A 93 -17.85 -1.51 -8.10
N ASN A 94 -18.49 -2.63 -8.44
CA ASN A 94 -18.93 -3.64 -7.47
C ASN A 94 -18.02 -4.88 -7.39
N PHE A 95 -16.93 -4.95 -8.15
CA PHE A 95 -16.10 -6.16 -8.24
C PHE A 95 -14.85 -6.14 -7.36
N LEU A 96 -14.46 -4.98 -6.84
CA LEU A 96 -13.32 -4.88 -5.93
C LEU A 96 -13.81 -4.86 -4.48
N ASP A 97 -13.64 -5.95 -3.76
CA ASP A 97 -13.91 -5.97 -2.32
C ASP A 97 -13.01 -4.95 -1.61
N GLN A 98 -13.63 -4.10 -0.80
CA GLN A 98 -12.92 -3.06 -0.08
C GLN A 98 -12.23 -3.63 1.17
N ALA A 99 -10.93 -3.42 1.30
CA ALA A 99 -10.23 -3.71 2.55
C ALA A 99 -10.63 -2.71 3.65
N LEU A 100 -10.87 -1.46 3.28
CA LEU A 100 -11.38 -0.39 4.15
C LEU A 100 -12.46 0.41 3.42
N ASN A 101 -13.39 0.98 4.19
CA ASN A 101 -14.54 1.72 3.63
C ASN A 101 -14.13 2.90 2.75
N GLU A 102 -12.98 3.53 3.03
CA GLU A 102 -12.49 4.69 2.30
C GLU A 102 -11.78 4.36 0.98
N GLU A 103 -11.45 3.09 0.75
CA GLU A 103 -10.65 2.68 -0.43
C GLU A 103 -11.28 3.08 -1.75
N ASN A 104 -12.58 2.82 -1.91
CA ASN A 104 -13.26 3.06 -3.18
C ASN A 104 -13.20 4.53 -3.58
N ASP A 105 -13.49 5.44 -2.68
CA ASP A 105 -13.47 6.88 -2.96
C ASP A 105 -12.08 7.35 -3.35
N ILE A 106 -11.06 6.89 -2.64
CA ILE A 106 -9.66 7.21 -2.92
C ILE A 106 -9.24 6.64 -4.27
N PHE A 107 -9.54 5.38 -4.52
CA PHE A 107 -9.12 4.69 -5.74
C PHE A 107 -9.84 5.21 -6.98
N GLN A 108 -11.13 5.53 -6.91
CA GLN A 108 -11.85 6.16 -8.02
C GLN A 108 -11.29 7.54 -8.37
N LYS A 109 -10.91 8.32 -7.37
CA LYS A 109 -10.23 9.60 -7.58
C LYS A 109 -8.88 9.43 -8.27
N LEU A 110 -8.10 8.42 -7.87
CA LEU A 110 -6.74 8.18 -8.37
C LEU A 110 -6.72 7.40 -9.70
N CYS A 111 -7.75 6.61 -9.96
CA CYS A 111 -7.81 5.75 -11.15
C CYS A 111 -9.22 5.74 -11.77
N PRO A 112 -9.62 6.87 -12.40
CA PRO A 112 -10.99 7.05 -12.91
C PRO A 112 -11.30 6.26 -14.18
N ASN A 113 -10.31 5.70 -14.86
CA ASN A 113 -10.51 5.02 -16.14
C ASN A 113 -9.38 4.03 -16.47
N PRO A 114 -9.59 3.12 -17.47
CA PRO A 114 -8.59 2.11 -17.84
C PRO A 114 -7.25 2.65 -18.34
N ASN A 115 -7.21 3.83 -18.95
CA ASN A 115 -5.96 4.42 -19.42
C ASN A 115 -5.06 4.82 -18.24
N ILE A 116 -5.65 5.35 -17.19
CA ILE A 116 -4.94 5.67 -15.94
C ILE A 116 -4.56 4.37 -15.21
N ALA A 117 -5.42 3.36 -15.22
CA ALA A 117 -5.13 2.05 -14.64
C ALA A 117 -3.84 1.43 -15.21
N LYS A 118 -3.59 1.59 -16.49
CA LYS A 118 -2.35 1.11 -17.12
C LYS A 118 -1.11 1.78 -16.53
N ARG A 119 -1.16 3.08 -16.28
CA ARG A 119 -0.04 3.82 -15.65
C ARG A 119 0.24 3.33 -14.24
N TRP A 120 -0.80 3.08 -13.46
CA TRP A 120 -0.66 2.50 -12.11
C TRP A 120 -0.11 1.08 -12.15
N ALA A 121 -0.50 0.27 -13.13
CA ALA A 121 0.04 -1.08 -13.33
C ALA A 121 1.53 -1.07 -13.67
N GLU A 122 1.94 -0.18 -14.56
CA GLU A 122 3.35 0.02 -14.91
C GLU A 122 4.17 0.48 -13.69
N LEU A 123 3.64 1.42 -12.92
CA LEU A 123 4.26 1.88 -11.68
C LEU A 123 4.41 0.73 -10.68
N ALA A 124 3.37 -0.10 -10.49
CA ALA A 124 3.42 -1.26 -9.59
C ALA A 124 4.56 -2.23 -9.95
N GLN A 125 4.72 -2.54 -11.24
CA GLN A 125 5.78 -3.43 -11.72
C GLN A 125 7.17 -2.84 -11.50
N VAL A 126 7.36 -1.57 -11.85
CA VAL A 126 8.65 -0.89 -11.69
C VAL A 126 9.03 -0.78 -10.21
N GLN A 127 8.08 -0.42 -9.36
CA GLN A 127 8.35 -0.24 -7.93
C GLN A 127 8.66 -1.56 -7.21
N ALA A 128 7.95 -2.63 -7.52
CA ALA A 128 8.25 -3.94 -6.97
C ALA A 128 9.70 -4.37 -7.26
N LYS A 129 10.18 -4.15 -8.50
CA LYS A 129 11.56 -4.43 -8.89
C LYS A 129 12.56 -3.51 -8.20
N ASN A 130 12.29 -2.20 -8.15
CA ASN A 130 13.19 -1.22 -7.54
C ASN A 130 13.37 -1.47 -6.04
N LEU A 131 12.29 -1.76 -5.33
CA LEU A 131 12.34 -2.07 -3.89
C LEU A 131 13.11 -3.36 -3.63
N SER A 132 12.83 -4.43 -4.36
CA SER A 132 13.57 -5.70 -4.23
C SER A 132 15.05 -5.54 -4.53
N HIS A 133 15.39 -4.85 -5.62
CA HIS A 133 16.78 -4.61 -6.00
C HIS A 133 17.51 -3.73 -4.97
N GLY A 134 16.88 -2.62 -4.57
CA GLY A 134 17.46 -1.70 -3.59
C GLY A 134 17.77 -2.37 -2.26
N LEU A 135 16.86 -3.20 -1.76
CA LEU A 135 17.08 -3.97 -0.53
C LEU A 135 18.20 -5.02 -0.70
N ALA A 136 18.28 -5.68 -1.86
CA ALA A 136 19.31 -6.67 -2.16
C ALA A 136 20.72 -6.07 -2.21
N VAL A 137 20.86 -4.81 -2.63
CA VAL A 137 22.14 -4.09 -2.70
C VAL A 137 22.37 -3.16 -1.50
N ASN A 138 21.61 -3.34 -0.43
CA ASN A 138 21.73 -2.61 0.84
C ASN A 138 21.58 -1.08 0.72
N LEU A 139 20.73 -0.60 -0.17
CA LEU A 139 20.34 0.80 -0.16
C LEU A 139 19.52 1.13 1.09
N ASP A 140 19.55 2.40 1.49
CA ASP A 140 18.79 2.86 2.64
C ASP A 140 17.28 2.62 2.46
N PRO A 141 16.64 1.78 3.30
CA PRO A 141 15.24 1.43 3.11
C PRO A 141 14.28 2.62 3.23
N GLY A 142 14.58 3.56 4.11
CA GLY A 142 13.79 4.77 4.29
C GLY A 142 13.75 5.60 3.01
N SER A 143 14.90 5.81 2.39
CA SER A 143 15.01 6.52 1.11
C SER A 143 14.28 5.82 -0.02
N LEU A 144 14.34 4.48 -0.07
CA LEU A 144 13.61 3.68 -1.06
C LEU A 144 12.09 3.84 -0.94
N ILE A 145 11.57 3.85 0.27
CA ILE A 145 10.14 4.02 0.52
C ILE A 145 9.70 5.45 0.19
N LEU A 146 10.48 6.46 0.60
CA LEU A 146 10.20 7.85 0.26
C LEU A 146 10.20 8.06 -1.26
N ASP A 147 11.18 7.52 -1.98
CA ASP A 147 11.22 7.58 -3.45
C ASP A 147 9.98 6.93 -4.07
N THR A 148 9.51 5.82 -3.51
CA THR A 148 8.28 5.16 -3.94
C THR A 148 7.07 6.08 -3.81
N PHE A 149 6.89 6.74 -2.67
CA PHE A 149 5.80 7.68 -2.46
C PHE A 149 5.88 8.90 -3.40
N PHE A 150 7.07 9.42 -3.66
CA PHE A 150 7.24 10.52 -4.63
C PHE A 150 6.90 10.10 -6.06
N ARG A 151 7.23 8.87 -6.46
CA ARG A 151 6.81 8.33 -7.77
C ARG A 151 5.30 8.11 -7.86
N ILE A 152 4.66 7.72 -6.76
CA ILE A 152 3.21 7.65 -6.64
C ILE A 152 2.60 9.06 -6.83
N GLU A 153 3.17 10.05 -6.17
CA GLU A 153 2.75 11.45 -6.31
C GLU A 153 2.90 11.95 -7.74
N ASP A 154 4.02 11.67 -8.39
CA ASP A 154 4.26 12.05 -9.78
C ASP A 154 3.27 11.36 -10.74
N CYS A 155 2.97 10.09 -10.50
CA CYS A 155 1.93 9.38 -11.25
C CYS A 155 0.56 10.06 -11.07
N ALA A 156 0.19 10.41 -9.83
CA ALA A 156 -1.06 11.10 -9.54
C ALA A 156 -1.17 12.48 -10.19
N LYS A 157 -0.07 13.24 -10.29
CA LYS A 157 -0.01 14.53 -10.98
C LYS A 157 -0.31 14.43 -12.49
N THR A 158 -0.12 13.26 -13.08
CA THR A 158 -0.43 13.03 -14.51
C THR A 158 -1.90 12.72 -14.77
N ILE A 159 -2.71 12.58 -13.73
CA ILE A 159 -4.15 12.32 -13.80
C ILE A 159 -4.87 13.67 -13.98
N ARG A 160 -5.24 13.97 -15.20
CA ARG A 160 -6.04 15.17 -15.55
C ARG A 160 -7.15 14.82 -16.50
#